data_6520c72d46355bfbdb62f1d2beafc7ee
#
_entry.id   6520c72d46355bfbdb62f1d2beafc7ee
#
_cell.length_a   1.000
_cell.length_b   1.000
_cell.length_c   1.000
_cell.angle_alpha   90.00
_cell.angle_beta   90.00
_cell.angle_gamma   90.00
#
_symmetry.space_group_name_H-M   'P 1'
#
loop_
_entity.id
_entity.type
_entity.pdbx_description
1 polymer ?
#
loop_
_entity_poly.entity_id
_entity_poly.type
_entity_poly.pdbx_seq_one_letter_code
_entity_poly.pdbx_strand_id
1 'polypeptide(L)'
;MKKILPLAVCLLPLALQPAAAKVIDRTVATVNAQAIMLSEYQKNADPILEQFKKSTPAAEQTPERVADIKKRVLDQMIDDRLLVQEAKTKNIHVSQLEVDDGVKKVRTRFSTEEEFNKEMEKEGMGFDEFRKHIQDQLATIKLIDQEVKAKVPPPGDDEIKQLYDTLDAIIKDKPIPGSHTASELDELKSLGKAVERRFGERARARHILIRVPPNASKEDKDAAFKRIKEVQARLKKGEDFSELAKKYSEDPGSKDRGGDLGYFSRGDMVPAFDKAAFSLDVGQVSDIVETDFGYHIIVLDEKKAATKMSLDDIKDDLREYLFQQRGAKRFESYVKDLRSKADIKVNSLD
;
A
#
# COMPACT_ATOMS: atom_id res chain seq x y z
N MET A 1 -23.12 -92.12 8.66
CA MET A 1 -23.86 -90.96 8.20
C MET A 1 -22.98 -89.71 8.48
N LYS A 2 -22.27 -89.23 7.45
CA LYS A 2 -21.36 -88.09 7.56
C LYS A 2 -22.15 -86.80 7.22
N LYS A 3 -22.26 -85.88 8.17
CA LYS A 3 -22.84 -84.55 7.96
C LYS A 3 -21.77 -83.66 7.34
N ILE A 4 -22.07 -83.16 6.15
CA ILE A 4 -21.24 -82.15 5.44
C ILE A 4 -21.71 -80.80 5.91
N LEU A 5 -20.77 -80.00 6.43
CA LEU A 5 -20.95 -78.60 6.87
C LEU A 5 -20.76 -77.71 5.64
N PRO A 6 -21.61 -76.72 5.33
CA PRO A 6 -21.36 -75.81 4.22
C PRO A 6 -20.38 -74.72 4.60
N LEU A 7 -19.40 -74.55 3.72
CA LEU A 7 -18.38 -73.49 3.78
C LEU A 7 -19.05 -72.16 3.45
N ALA A 8 -19.18 -71.26 4.46
CA ALA A 8 -19.62 -69.90 4.24
C ALA A 8 -18.49 -69.07 3.65
N VAL A 9 -18.62 -68.71 2.39
CA VAL A 9 -17.71 -67.71 1.72
C VAL A 9 -18.09 -66.33 2.20
N CYS A 10 -17.31 -65.75 3.10
CA CYS A 10 -17.36 -64.33 3.45
C CYS A 10 -16.84 -63.48 2.27
N LEU A 11 -17.78 -62.90 1.51
CA LEU A 11 -17.50 -61.79 0.60
C LEU A 11 -17.19 -60.55 1.43
N LEU A 12 -15.89 -60.18 1.59
CA LEU A 12 -15.49 -58.86 2.07
C LEU A 12 -15.85 -57.83 1.00
N PRO A 13 -16.53 -56.75 1.36
CA PRO A 13 -16.72 -55.64 0.43
C PRO A 13 -15.37 -54.97 0.16
N LEU A 14 -14.94 -55.02 -1.10
CA LEU A 14 -13.83 -54.20 -1.58
C LEU A 14 -14.28 -52.76 -1.46
N ALA A 15 -13.83 -52.06 -0.40
CA ALA A 15 -13.93 -50.62 -0.30
C ALA A 15 -13.12 -50.01 -1.44
N LEU A 16 -13.80 -49.56 -2.50
CA LEU A 16 -13.22 -48.65 -3.46
C LEU A 16 -12.84 -47.37 -2.68
N GLN A 17 -11.58 -47.26 -2.33
CA GLN A 17 -11.04 -45.96 -1.95
C GLN A 17 -11.19 -45.06 -3.18
N PRO A 18 -11.80 -43.86 -3.05
CA PRO A 18 -11.78 -42.93 -4.16
C PRO A 18 -10.31 -42.64 -4.45
N ALA A 19 -9.84 -42.99 -5.65
CA ALA A 19 -8.55 -42.54 -6.16
C ALA A 19 -8.56 -41.02 -6.06
N ALA A 20 -7.72 -40.45 -5.22
CA ALA A 20 -7.51 -39.01 -5.19
C ALA A 20 -7.21 -38.60 -6.64
N ALA A 21 -8.13 -37.86 -7.24
CA ALA A 21 -7.94 -37.36 -8.59
C ALA A 21 -6.64 -36.56 -8.56
N LYS A 22 -5.61 -37.07 -9.25
CA LYS A 22 -4.35 -36.36 -9.43
C LYS A 22 -4.73 -35.08 -10.19
N VAL A 23 -4.82 -33.97 -9.49
CA VAL A 23 -5.08 -32.67 -10.12
C VAL A 23 -3.92 -32.50 -11.12
N ILE A 24 -4.24 -32.66 -12.41
CA ILE A 24 -3.26 -32.39 -13.47
C ILE A 24 -3.09 -30.87 -13.47
N ASP A 25 -1.92 -30.42 -13.00
CA ASP A 25 -1.60 -29.00 -13.02
C ASP A 25 -1.58 -28.53 -14.49
N ARG A 26 -2.28 -27.44 -14.79
CA ARG A 26 -2.41 -26.96 -16.17
C ARG A 26 -1.56 -25.72 -16.40
N THR A 27 -1.13 -25.55 -17.63
CA THR A 27 -0.39 -24.36 -18.06
C THR A 27 -1.35 -23.18 -18.24
N VAL A 28 -1.12 -22.07 -17.53
CA VAL A 28 -1.90 -20.81 -17.66
C VAL A 28 -1.20 -19.82 -18.59
N ALA A 29 0.11 -19.88 -18.71
CA ALA A 29 0.85 -19.14 -19.74
C ALA A 29 2.13 -19.89 -20.13
N THR A 30 2.67 -19.57 -21.30
CA THR A 30 3.99 -19.99 -21.75
C THR A 30 4.78 -18.77 -22.15
N VAL A 31 5.99 -18.64 -21.64
CA VAL A 31 6.94 -17.57 -21.95
C VAL A 31 8.17 -18.20 -22.58
N ASN A 32 8.30 -18.06 -23.88
CA ASN A 32 9.21 -18.83 -24.71
C ASN A 32 8.96 -20.35 -24.49
N ALA A 33 9.95 -21.11 -24.06
CA ALA A 33 9.80 -22.56 -23.78
C ALA A 33 9.40 -22.88 -22.32
N GLN A 34 9.10 -21.89 -21.48
CA GLN A 34 8.82 -22.08 -20.05
C GLN A 34 7.35 -21.87 -19.73
N ALA A 35 6.73 -22.89 -19.14
CA ALA A 35 5.35 -22.82 -18.69
C ALA A 35 5.24 -22.11 -17.32
N ILE A 36 4.14 -21.38 -17.15
CA ILE A 36 3.62 -20.95 -15.85
C ILE A 36 2.43 -21.85 -15.55
N MET A 37 2.51 -22.59 -14.46
CA MET A 37 1.48 -23.55 -14.07
C MET A 37 0.38 -22.88 -13.24
N LEU A 38 -0.81 -23.44 -13.26
CA LEU A 38 -1.95 -22.91 -12.48
C LEU A 38 -1.65 -22.90 -10.98
N SER A 39 -1.01 -23.94 -10.45
CA SER A 39 -0.61 -24.00 -9.04
C SER A 39 0.36 -22.89 -8.66
N GLU A 40 1.34 -22.59 -9.51
CA GLU A 40 2.29 -21.49 -9.33
C GLU A 40 1.57 -20.14 -9.38
N TYR A 41 0.66 -19.97 -10.33
CA TYR A 41 -0.16 -18.77 -10.46
C TYR A 41 -1.05 -18.56 -9.21
N GLN A 42 -1.74 -19.60 -8.75
CA GLN A 42 -2.62 -19.51 -7.58
C GLN A 42 -1.86 -19.11 -6.31
N LYS A 43 -0.67 -19.67 -6.08
CA LYS A 43 0.20 -19.26 -4.97
C LYS A 43 0.47 -17.76 -4.93
N ASN A 44 0.61 -17.12 -6.10
CA ASN A 44 0.83 -15.68 -6.20
C ASN A 44 -0.47 -14.87 -6.16
N ALA A 45 -1.56 -15.38 -6.76
CA ALA A 45 -2.81 -14.65 -6.91
C ALA A 45 -3.70 -14.70 -5.65
N ASP A 46 -3.79 -15.86 -4.99
CA ASP A 46 -4.73 -16.07 -3.89
C ASP A 46 -4.48 -15.14 -2.69
N PRO A 47 -3.25 -14.91 -2.23
CA PRO A 47 -2.99 -13.96 -1.13
C PRO A 47 -3.41 -12.53 -1.48
N ILE A 48 -3.20 -12.11 -2.73
CA ILE A 48 -3.58 -10.76 -3.21
C ILE A 48 -5.09 -10.62 -3.29
N LEU A 49 -5.78 -11.64 -3.81
CA LEU A 49 -7.24 -11.67 -3.89
C LEU A 49 -7.89 -11.73 -2.50
N GLU A 50 -7.31 -12.48 -1.57
CA GLU A 50 -7.74 -12.52 -0.17
C GLU A 50 -7.58 -11.16 0.51
N GLN A 51 -6.45 -10.51 0.32
CA GLN A 51 -6.20 -9.17 0.86
C GLN A 51 -7.18 -8.16 0.26
N PHE A 52 -7.42 -8.20 -1.05
CA PHE A 52 -8.41 -7.36 -1.71
C PHE A 52 -9.81 -7.55 -1.12
N LYS A 53 -10.24 -8.81 -0.91
CA LYS A 53 -11.54 -9.10 -0.29
C LYS A 53 -11.65 -8.57 1.14
N LYS A 54 -10.58 -8.64 1.92
CA LYS A 54 -10.56 -8.16 3.32
C LYS A 54 -10.55 -6.64 3.44
N SER A 55 -9.85 -5.93 2.53
CA SER A 55 -9.63 -4.49 2.61
C SER A 55 -10.61 -3.64 1.80
N THR A 56 -11.41 -4.26 0.91
CA THR A 56 -12.32 -3.55 0.00
C THR A 56 -13.78 -3.81 0.39
N PRO A 57 -14.63 -2.77 0.46
CA PRO A 57 -16.06 -2.95 0.70
C PRO A 57 -16.70 -3.89 -0.32
N ALA A 58 -17.65 -4.73 0.12
CA ALA A 58 -18.27 -5.76 -0.72
C ALA A 58 -18.88 -5.21 -2.03
N ALA A 59 -19.47 -4.00 -1.97
CA ALA A 59 -20.04 -3.32 -3.14
C ALA A 59 -19.00 -2.96 -4.22
N GLU A 60 -17.72 -2.89 -3.85
CA GLU A 60 -16.62 -2.56 -4.76
C GLU A 60 -15.84 -3.81 -5.24
N GLN A 61 -16.17 -4.99 -4.74
CA GLN A 61 -15.55 -6.27 -5.14
C GLN A 61 -16.24 -6.82 -6.42
N THR A 62 -16.21 -6.04 -7.50
CA THR A 62 -16.84 -6.44 -8.75
C THR A 62 -16.04 -7.53 -9.48
N PRO A 63 -16.71 -8.37 -10.32
CA PRO A 63 -16.02 -9.36 -11.13
C PRO A 63 -14.92 -8.78 -12.01
N GLU A 64 -15.12 -7.58 -12.55
CA GLU A 64 -14.15 -6.87 -13.40
C GLU A 64 -12.88 -6.52 -12.62
N ARG A 65 -13.02 -6.02 -11.39
CA ARG A 65 -11.87 -5.72 -10.51
C ARG A 65 -11.09 -6.98 -10.16
N VAL A 66 -11.80 -8.07 -9.87
CA VAL A 66 -11.17 -9.38 -9.61
C VAL A 66 -10.43 -9.89 -10.84
N ALA A 67 -11.04 -9.81 -12.02
CA ALA A 67 -10.40 -10.20 -13.29
C ALA A 67 -9.17 -9.35 -13.60
N ASP A 68 -9.23 -8.06 -13.32
CA ASP A 68 -8.09 -7.14 -13.50
C ASP A 68 -6.92 -7.48 -12.56
N ILE A 69 -7.21 -7.81 -11.29
CA ILE A 69 -6.18 -8.28 -10.35
C ILE A 69 -5.57 -9.59 -10.86
N LYS A 70 -6.38 -10.55 -11.24
CA LYS A 70 -5.94 -11.84 -11.79
C LYS A 70 -5.01 -11.65 -12.99
N LYS A 71 -5.40 -10.79 -13.92
CA LYS A 71 -4.59 -10.45 -15.10
C LYS A 71 -3.27 -9.81 -14.72
N ARG A 72 -3.26 -8.81 -13.83
CA ARG A 72 -2.02 -8.13 -13.39
C ARG A 72 -1.04 -9.09 -12.74
N VAL A 73 -1.53 -10.03 -11.92
CA VAL A 73 -0.66 -11.05 -11.32
C VAL A 73 -0.01 -11.91 -12.39
N LEU A 74 -0.78 -12.38 -13.39
CA LEU A 74 -0.22 -13.18 -14.48
C LEU A 74 0.77 -12.38 -15.33
N ASP A 75 0.44 -11.13 -15.64
CA ASP A 75 1.34 -10.23 -16.39
C ASP A 75 2.67 -10.03 -15.65
N GLN A 76 2.62 -9.83 -14.32
CA GLN A 76 3.82 -9.71 -13.50
C GLN A 76 4.66 -11.01 -13.54
N MET A 77 4.03 -12.18 -13.42
CA MET A 77 4.75 -13.47 -13.51
C MET A 77 5.42 -13.68 -14.88
N ILE A 78 4.77 -13.23 -15.95
CA ILE A 78 5.34 -13.24 -17.30
C ILE A 78 6.59 -12.34 -17.36
N ASP A 79 6.50 -11.12 -16.83
CA ASP A 79 7.61 -10.16 -16.79
C ASP A 79 8.78 -10.68 -15.98
N ASP A 80 8.52 -11.25 -14.81
CA ASP A 80 9.54 -11.86 -13.96
C ASP A 80 10.26 -13.01 -14.69
N ARG A 81 9.50 -13.84 -15.42
CA ARG A 81 10.07 -14.93 -16.24
C ARG A 81 10.97 -14.41 -17.36
N LEU A 82 10.54 -13.33 -18.03
CA LEU A 82 11.34 -12.68 -19.07
C LEU A 82 12.63 -12.08 -18.51
N LEU A 83 12.56 -11.42 -17.36
CA LEU A 83 13.74 -10.82 -16.72
C LEU A 83 14.75 -11.88 -16.28
N VAL A 84 14.29 -13.01 -15.72
CA VAL A 84 15.15 -14.13 -15.37
C VAL A 84 15.81 -14.73 -16.60
N GLN A 85 15.06 -14.89 -17.71
CA GLN A 85 15.62 -15.42 -18.97
C GLN A 85 16.65 -14.45 -19.56
N GLU A 86 16.35 -13.15 -19.55
CA GLU A 86 17.27 -12.12 -20.04
C GLU A 86 18.54 -12.04 -19.20
N ALA A 87 18.44 -12.15 -17.86
CA ALA A 87 19.60 -12.21 -16.98
C ALA A 87 20.54 -13.39 -17.35
N LYS A 88 19.97 -14.55 -17.69
CA LYS A 88 20.73 -15.72 -18.16
C LYS A 88 21.35 -15.49 -19.54
N THR A 89 20.59 -14.92 -20.48
CA THR A 89 21.07 -14.59 -21.83
C THR A 89 22.25 -13.61 -21.77
N LYS A 90 22.18 -12.63 -20.89
CA LYS A 90 23.26 -11.64 -20.67
C LYS A 90 24.38 -12.13 -19.77
N ASN A 91 24.35 -13.38 -19.33
CA ASN A 91 25.33 -13.99 -18.45
C ASN A 91 25.55 -13.15 -17.16
N ILE A 92 24.47 -12.64 -16.56
CA ILE A 92 24.56 -11.90 -15.31
C ILE A 92 25.02 -12.85 -14.19
N HIS A 93 26.23 -12.63 -13.71
CA HIS A 93 26.84 -13.51 -12.72
C HIS A 93 26.44 -13.10 -11.29
N VAL A 94 26.01 -14.09 -10.51
CA VAL A 94 25.79 -14.00 -9.07
C VAL A 94 26.70 -15.01 -8.38
N SER A 95 27.58 -14.52 -7.53
CA SER A 95 28.53 -15.40 -6.78
C SER A 95 27.82 -16.20 -5.69
N GLN A 96 28.42 -17.32 -5.27
CA GLN A 96 27.87 -18.13 -4.18
C GLN A 96 27.78 -17.32 -2.87
N LEU A 97 28.72 -16.43 -2.60
CA LEU A 97 28.71 -15.56 -1.44
C LEU A 97 27.46 -14.63 -1.44
N GLU A 98 27.12 -14.06 -2.58
CA GLU A 98 25.91 -13.21 -2.71
C GLU A 98 24.63 -14.03 -2.49
N VAL A 99 24.59 -15.27 -2.98
CA VAL A 99 23.46 -16.18 -2.74
C VAL A 99 23.37 -16.52 -1.26
N ASP A 100 24.49 -16.83 -0.59
CA ASP A 100 24.51 -17.14 0.84
C ASP A 100 24.07 -15.94 1.69
N ASP A 101 24.51 -14.74 1.34
CA ASP A 101 24.04 -13.49 1.99
C ASP A 101 22.54 -13.25 1.74
N GLY A 102 22.04 -13.52 0.54
CA GLY A 102 20.62 -13.45 0.22
C GLY A 102 19.81 -14.43 1.06
N VAL A 103 20.23 -15.67 1.14
CA VAL A 103 19.62 -16.71 1.98
C VAL A 103 19.62 -16.28 3.45
N LYS A 104 20.74 -15.78 3.96
CA LYS A 104 20.87 -15.27 5.33
C LYS A 104 19.88 -14.14 5.61
N LYS A 105 19.75 -13.16 4.70
CA LYS A 105 18.78 -12.06 4.83
C LYS A 105 17.33 -12.55 4.88
N VAL A 106 16.96 -13.57 4.12
CA VAL A 106 15.61 -14.14 4.22
C VAL A 106 15.42 -14.86 5.55
N ARG A 107 16.38 -15.68 5.98
CA ARG A 107 16.34 -16.40 7.27
C ARG A 107 16.15 -15.46 8.47
N THR A 108 16.76 -14.27 8.47
CA THR A 108 16.62 -13.29 9.57
C THR A 108 15.19 -12.74 9.75
N ARG A 109 14.28 -13.03 8.83
CA ARG A 109 12.85 -12.66 8.95
C ARG A 109 12.05 -13.65 9.81
N PHE A 110 12.66 -14.81 10.12
CA PHE A 110 12.08 -15.86 10.95
C PHE A 110 12.74 -15.86 12.32
N SER A 111 11.96 -16.13 13.36
CA SER A 111 12.49 -16.12 14.73
C SER A 111 13.37 -17.34 15.00
N THR A 112 13.12 -18.45 14.32
CA THR A 112 13.87 -19.72 14.47
C THR A 112 14.09 -20.40 13.11
N GLU A 113 15.07 -21.31 13.09
CA GLU A 113 15.34 -22.18 11.92
C GLU A 113 14.16 -23.14 11.63
N GLU A 114 13.46 -23.60 12.70
CA GLU A 114 12.28 -24.44 12.54
C GLU A 114 11.13 -23.69 11.83
N GLU A 115 10.92 -22.43 12.15
CA GLU A 115 9.92 -21.59 11.45
C GLU A 115 10.27 -21.44 9.97
N PHE A 116 11.53 -21.19 9.66
CA PHE A 116 12.00 -21.11 8.27
C PHE A 116 11.75 -22.42 7.52
N ASN A 117 12.18 -23.57 8.11
CA ASN A 117 12.02 -24.88 7.50
C ASN A 117 10.53 -25.24 7.30
N LYS A 118 9.67 -24.91 8.27
CA LYS A 118 8.23 -25.13 8.17
C LYS A 118 7.59 -24.31 7.05
N GLU A 119 8.04 -23.07 6.85
CA GLU A 119 7.54 -22.27 5.72
C GLU A 119 8.03 -22.83 4.38
N MET A 120 9.27 -23.31 4.31
CA MET A 120 9.80 -24.02 3.12
C MET A 120 8.97 -25.25 2.77
N GLU A 121 8.62 -26.08 3.78
CA GLU A 121 7.76 -27.26 3.60
C GLU A 121 6.36 -26.88 3.13
N LYS A 122 5.77 -25.83 3.71
CA LYS A 122 4.46 -25.31 3.32
C LYS A 122 4.46 -24.83 1.86
N GLU A 123 5.55 -24.18 1.43
CA GLU A 123 5.73 -23.77 0.03
C GLU A 123 6.08 -24.95 -0.89
N GLY A 124 6.34 -26.13 -0.34
CA GLY A 124 6.75 -27.33 -1.10
C GLY A 124 8.09 -27.14 -1.82
N MET A 125 8.96 -26.29 -1.28
CA MET A 125 10.23 -25.87 -1.90
C MET A 125 11.41 -26.50 -1.17
N GLY A 126 12.27 -27.22 -1.89
CA GLY A 126 13.53 -27.72 -1.36
C GLY A 126 14.58 -26.61 -1.17
N PHE A 127 15.56 -26.82 -0.29
CA PHE A 127 16.58 -25.80 0.00
C PHE A 127 17.40 -25.40 -1.23
N ASP A 128 17.74 -26.36 -2.10
CA ASP A 128 18.47 -26.07 -3.34
C ASP A 128 17.63 -25.25 -4.33
N GLU A 129 16.34 -25.53 -4.40
CA GLU A 129 15.39 -24.77 -5.22
C GLU A 129 15.23 -23.34 -4.67
N PHE A 130 15.14 -23.19 -3.36
CA PHE A 130 15.14 -21.89 -2.69
C PHE A 130 16.40 -21.08 -2.99
N ARG A 131 17.59 -21.70 -2.88
CA ARG A 131 18.86 -21.07 -3.24
C ARG A 131 18.89 -20.61 -4.69
N LYS A 132 18.40 -21.44 -5.61
CA LYS A 132 18.28 -21.09 -7.02
C LYS A 132 17.33 -19.93 -7.24
N HIS A 133 16.20 -19.88 -6.52
CA HIS A 133 15.26 -18.78 -6.56
C HIS A 133 15.93 -17.47 -6.10
N ILE A 134 16.68 -17.49 -4.99
CA ILE A 134 17.47 -16.34 -4.53
C ILE A 134 18.49 -15.91 -5.59
N GLN A 135 19.18 -16.86 -6.23
CA GLN A 135 20.14 -16.57 -7.30
C GLN A 135 19.47 -15.89 -8.50
N ASP A 136 18.33 -16.41 -8.97
CA ASP A 136 17.57 -15.83 -10.09
C ASP A 136 17.05 -14.43 -9.73
N GLN A 137 16.58 -14.17 -8.50
CA GLN A 137 16.19 -12.84 -8.02
C GLN A 137 17.37 -11.86 -8.01
N LEU A 138 18.52 -12.27 -7.48
CA LEU A 138 19.72 -11.42 -7.45
C LEU A 138 20.24 -11.12 -8.86
N ALA A 139 20.18 -12.09 -9.78
CA ALA A 139 20.53 -11.90 -11.18
C ALA A 139 19.61 -10.88 -11.84
N THR A 140 18.29 -10.94 -11.58
CA THR A 140 17.30 -9.96 -12.07
C THR A 140 17.57 -8.57 -11.52
N ILE A 141 17.88 -8.42 -10.24
CA ILE A 141 18.24 -7.13 -9.63
C ILE A 141 19.47 -6.54 -10.33
N LYS A 142 20.53 -7.34 -10.50
CA LYS A 142 21.74 -6.91 -11.21
C LYS A 142 21.47 -6.53 -12.68
N LEU A 143 20.61 -7.28 -13.36
CA LEU A 143 20.19 -6.97 -14.72
C LEU A 143 19.51 -5.58 -14.77
N ILE A 144 18.56 -5.34 -13.88
CA ILE A 144 17.85 -4.04 -13.79
C ILE A 144 18.83 -2.91 -13.46
N ASP A 145 19.77 -3.14 -12.55
CA ASP A 145 20.78 -2.13 -12.22
C ASP A 145 21.67 -1.80 -13.43
N GLN A 146 22.09 -2.78 -14.22
CA GLN A 146 22.99 -2.59 -15.37
C GLN A 146 22.25 -2.07 -16.61
N GLU A 147 21.08 -2.63 -16.95
CA GLU A 147 20.38 -2.35 -18.20
C GLU A 147 19.37 -1.19 -18.08
N VAL A 148 18.90 -0.91 -16.88
CA VAL A 148 17.93 0.14 -16.63
C VAL A 148 18.57 1.28 -15.86
N LYS A 149 18.90 1.09 -14.56
CA LYS A 149 19.31 2.18 -13.67
C LYS A 149 20.61 2.85 -14.12
N ALA A 150 21.65 2.07 -14.45
CA ALA A 150 22.94 2.63 -14.90
C ALA A 150 22.84 3.42 -16.21
N LYS A 151 21.77 3.21 -16.97
CA LYS A 151 21.54 3.91 -18.25
C LYS A 151 20.52 5.06 -18.15
N VAL A 152 20.05 5.38 -16.94
CA VAL A 152 19.19 6.55 -16.71
C VAL A 152 20.07 7.79 -16.63
N PRO A 153 19.91 8.78 -17.51
CA PRO A 153 20.65 10.02 -17.38
C PRO A 153 20.17 10.80 -16.16
N PRO A 154 21.07 11.42 -15.38
CA PRO A 154 20.68 12.25 -14.26
C PRO A 154 19.81 13.43 -14.74
N PRO A 155 18.83 13.87 -13.94
CA PRO A 155 18.05 15.07 -14.25
C PRO A 155 18.95 16.32 -14.29
N GLY A 156 18.69 17.18 -15.29
CA GLY A 156 19.37 18.47 -15.39
C GLY A 156 18.80 19.51 -14.40
N ASP A 157 19.59 20.54 -14.10
CA ASP A 157 19.16 21.61 -13.18
C ASP A 157 17.92 22.36 -13.71
N ASP A 158 17.77 22.51 -15.03
CA ASP A 158 16.59 23.13 -15.64
C ASP A 158 15.31 22.31 -15.39
N GLU A 159 15.39 21.00 -15.47
CA GLU A 159 14.24 20.11 -15.21
C GLU A 159 13.85 20.12 -13.72
N ILE A 160 14.86 20.14 -12.85
CA ILE A 160 14.64 20.26 -11.41
C ILE A 160 13.96 21.60 -11.11
N LYS A 161 14.42 22.67 -11.74
CA LYS A 161 13.81 23.98 -11.60
C LYS A 161 12.38 24.04 -12.14
N GLN A 162 12.10 23.45 -13.29
CA GLN A 162 10.74 23.35 -13.86
C GLN A 162 9.79 22.61 -12.93
N LEU A 163 10.24 21.48 -12.34
CA LEU A 163 9.44 20.75 -11.36
C LEU A 163 9.18 21.60 -10.11
N TYR A 164 10.21 22.29 -9.60
CA TYR A 164 10.06 23.22 -8.49
C TYR A 164 9.02 24.31 -8.79
N ASP A 165 9.13 24.99 -9.94
CA ASP A 165 8.21 26.05 -10.36
C ASP A 165 6.77 25.52 -10.50
N THR A 166 6.61 24.28 -10.96
CA THR A 166 5.33 23.58 -11.05
C THR A 166 4.72 23.33 -9.68
N LEU A 167 5.51 22.82 -8.72
CA LEU A 167 5.07 22.59 -7.35
C LEU A 167 4.74 23.89 -6.61
N ASP A 168 5.55 24.94 -6.82
CA ASP A 168 5.29 26.27 -6.25
C ASP A 168 3.96 26.85 -6.80
N ALA A 169 3.67 26.63 -8.08
CA ALA A 169 2.39 27.04 -8.67
C ALA A 169 1.20 26.25 -8.07
N ILE A 170 1.36 24.93 -7.89
CA ILE A 170 0.33 24.07 -7.27
C ILE A 170 0.05 24.51 -5.83
N ILE A 171 1.10 24.70 -5.02
CA ILE A 171 0.97 25.10 -3.61
C ILE A 171 0.33 26.50 -3.48
N LYS A 172 0.58 27.40 -4.42
CA LYS A 172 0.05 28.75 -4.43
C LYS A 172 -1.28 28.90 -5.20
N ASP A 173 -1.90 27.79 -5.60
CA ASP A 173 -3.13 27.77 -6.43
C ASP A 173 -3.03 28.67 -7.67
N LYS A 174 -1.88 28.64 -8.34
CA LYS A 174 -1.62 29.36 -9.59
C LYS A 174 -1.74 28.44 -10.80
N PRO A 175 -1.89 29.02 -12.02
CA PRO A 175 -1.85 28.22 -13.24
C PRO A 175 -0.59 27.37 -13.32
N ILE A 176 -0.76 26.06 -13.56
CA ILE A 176 0.33 25.09 -13.63
C ILE A 176 1.05 25.23 -14.97
N PRO A 177 2.36 25.44 -15.00
CA PRO A 177 3.13 25.55 -16.24
C PRO A 177 3.14 24.24 -17.02
N GLY A 178 3.10 24.32 -18.35
CA GLY A 178 3.21 23.16 -19.24
C GLY A 178 1.89 22.45 -19.50
N SER A 179 2.00 21.34 -20.24
CA SER A 179 0.86 20.45 -20.55
C SER A 179 1.08 19.13 -19.83
N HIS A 180 0.08 18.70 -19.07
CA HIS A 180 0.11 17.49 -18.26
C HIS A 180 -1.12 16.63 -18.53
N THR A 181 -0.97 15.33 -18.51
CA THR A 181 -2.10 14.39 -18.47
C THR A 181 -2.80 14.46 -17.12
N ALA A 182 -4.03 13.95 -17.03
CA ALA A 182 -4.76 13.90 -15.76
C ALA A 182 -3.98 13.13 -14.67
N SER A 183 -3.35 12.01 -15.04
CA SER A 183 -2.55 11.20 -14.12
C SER A 183 -1.31 11.96 -13.61
N GLU A 184 -0.58 12.64 -14.50
CA GLU A 184 0.58 13.46 -14.12
C GLU A 184 0.17 14.61 -13.19
N LEU A 185 -0.97 15.25 -13.44
CA LEU A 185 -1.50 16.30 -12.57
C LEU A 185 -1.84 15.79 -11.17
N ASP A 186 -2.41 14.59 -11.06
CA ASP A 186 -2.74 13.99 -9.77
C ASP A 186 -1.47 13.63 -8.98
N GLU A 187 -0.44 13.12 -9.66
CA GLU A 187 0.88 12.86 -9.05
C GLU A 187 1.53 14.15 -8.59
N LEU A 188 1.55 15.19 -9.42
CA LEU A 188 2.14 16.51 -9.09
C LEU A 188 1.39 17.18 -7.94
N LYS A 189 0.04 17.10 -7.90
CA LYS A 189 -0.75 17.59 -6.76
C LYS A 189 -0.44 16.81 -5.48
N SER A 190 -0.26 15.51 -5.57
CA SER A 190 0.12 14.68 -4.42
C SER A 190 1.51 15.04 -3.89
N LEU A 191 2.47 15.26 -4.80
CA LEU A 191 3.81 15.73 -4.46
C LEU A 191 3.76 17.15 -3.86
N GLY A 192 2.97 18.06 -4.44
CA GLY A 192 2.75 19.41 -3.93
C GLY A 192 2.22 19.40 -2.50
N LYS A 193 1.22 18.55 -2.20
CA LYS A 193 0.73 18.37 -0.83
C LYS A 193 1.79 17.86 0.14
N ALA A 194 2.66 16.92 -0.30
CA ALA A 194 3.75 16.43 0.54
C ALA A 194 4.75 17.54 0.88
N VAL A 195 5.08 18.39 -0.10
CA VAL A 195 5.94 19.57 0.09
C VAL A 195 5.26 20.60 1.00
N GLU A 196 3.98 20.88 0.79
CA GLU A 196 3.19 21.79 1.62
C GLU A 196 3.15 21.33 3.09
N ARG A 197 3.02 20.04 3.35
CA ARG A 197 3.11 19.48 4.73
C ARG A 197 4.47 19.75 5.38
N ARG A 198 5.56 19.80 4.60
CA ARG A 198 6.90 20.04 5.13
C ARG A 198 7.15 21.51 5.44
N PHE A 199 6.68 22.42 4.58
CA PHE A 199 6.99 23.86 4.64
C PHE A 199 5.80 24.74 5.04
N GLY A 200 4.58 24.21 4.96
CA GLY A 200 3.36 24.92 5.26
C GLY A 200 3.13 25.21 6.74
N GLU A 201 2.09 25.94 6.99
CA GLU A 201 1.64 26.23 8.35
C GLU A 201 1.21 24.94 9.05
N ARG A 202 1.63 24.77 10.31
CA ARG A 202 1.25 23.61 11.15
C ARG A 202 0.63 24.08 12.44
N ALA A 203 -0.41 23.38 12.85
CA ALA A 203 -1.08 23.60 14.12
C ALA A 203 -0.95 22.36 15.01
N ARG A 204 -0.82 22.58 16.32
CA ARG A 204 -1.07 21.55 17.33
C ARG A 204 -2.29 21.96 18.14
N ALA A 205 -3.26 21.08 18.21
CA ALA A 205 -4.52 21.38 18.86
C ALA A 205 -5.04 20.19 19.66
N ARG A 206 -5.86 20.50 20.66
CA ARG A 206 -6.71 19.51 21.33
C ARG A 206 -8.15 19.70 20.90
N HIS A 207 -8.94 18.63 20.88
CA HIS A 207 -10.35 18.72 20.61
C HIS A 207 -11.22 17.86 21.54
N ILE A 208 -12.49 18.22 21.63
CA ILE A 208 -13.55 17.43 22.25
C ILE A 208 -14.57 17.15 21.15
N LEU A 209 -14.85 15.90 20.88
CA LEU A 209 -15.84 15.45 19.90
C LEU A 209 -17.05 14.83 20.60
N ILE A 210 -18.24 15.29 20.26
CA ILE A 210 -19.48 14.55 20.48
C ILE A 210 -19.96 14.02 19.13
N ARG A 211 -19.93 12.71 18.97
CA ARG A 211 -20.21 12.03 17.70
C ARG A 211 -21.68 12.14 17.30
N VAL A 212 -21.89 12.31 16.02
CA VAL A 212 -23.20 12.25 15.37
C VAL A 212 -23.07 11.30 14.17
N PRO A 213 -23.72 10.12 14.21
CA PRO A 213 -23.71 9.24 13.04
C PRO A 213 -24.31 9.90 11.80
N PRO A 214 -23.86 9.54 10.57
CA PRO A 214 -24.35 10.15 9.33
C PRO A 214 -25.88 10.10 9.16
N ASN A 215 -26.53 9.05 9.68
CA ASN A 215 -27.98 8.82 9.60
C ASN A 215 -28.70 9.13 10.93
N ALA A 216 -28.12 9.95 11.80
CA ALA A 216 -28.71 10.30 13.08
C ALA A 216 -30.03 11.07 12.90
N SER A 217 -30.99 10.76 13.76
CA SER A 217 -32.26 11.49 13.80
C SER A 217 -32.02 12.96 14.20
N LYS A 218 -33.03 13.82 13.99
CA LYS A 218 -32.95 15.19 14.44
C LYS A 218 -32.81 15.26 15.95
N GLU A 219 -33.53 14.42 16.66
CA GLU A 219 -33.53 14.32 18.13
C GLU A 219 -32.11 13.96 18.65
N ASP A 220 -31.42 13.04 17.97
CA ASP A 220 -30.04 12.64 18.33
C ASP A 220 -29.06 13.79 18.07
N LYS A 221 -29.22 14.51 16.95
CA LYS A 221 -28.41 15.71 16.65
C LYS A 221 -28.61 16.81 17.70
N ASP A 222 -29.86 17.08 18.06
CA ASP A 222 -30.19 18.08 19.06
C ASP A 222 -29.65 17.67 20.46
N ALA A 223 -29.72 16.40 20.80
CA ALA A 223 -29.13 15.86 22.04
C ALA A 223 -27.61 16.00 22.07
N ALA A 224 -26.92 15.65 20.96
CA ALA A 224 -25.46 15.80 20.83
C ALA A 224 -25.05 17.30 20.90
N PHE A 225 -25.81 18.18 20.24
CA PHE A 225 -25.57 19.62 20.29
C PHE A 225 -25.77 20.20 21.70
N LYS A 226 -26.75 19.72 22.46
CA LYS A 226 -26.95 20.12 23.84
C LYS A 226 -25.74 19.69 24.70
N ARG A 227 -25.25 18.46 24.52
CA ARG A 227 -24.07 17.95 25.24
C ARG A 227 -22.83 18.79 24.98
N ILE A 228 -22.53 19.11 23.69
CA ILE A 228 -21.34 19.92 23.37
C ILE A 228 -21.48 21.36 23.91
N LYS A 229 -22.69 21.93 23.93
CA LYS A 229 -22.97 23.22 24.57
C LYS A 229 -22.70 23.19 26.09
N GLU A 230 -23.06 22.14 26.77
CA GLU A 230 -22.77 21.98 28.20
C GLU A 230 -21.25 21.95 28.45
N VAL A 231 -20.49 21.26 27.58
CA VAL A 231 -19.02 21.26 27.64
C VAL A 231 -18.47 22.66 27.38
N GLN A 232 -18.97 23.37 26.36
CA GLN A 232 -18.57 24.74 26.07
C GLN A 232 -18.82 25.69 27.24
N ALA A 233 -19.97 25.55 27.92
CA ALA A 233 -20.28 26.34 29.09
C ALA A 233 -19.33 26.11 30.28
N ARG A 234 -18.84 24.88 30.44
CA ARG A 234 -17.85 24.51 31.45
C ARG A 234 -16.47 25.07 31.13
N LEU A 235 -16.04 25.00 29.85
CA LEU A 235 -14.81 25.64 29.39
C LEU A 235 -14.83 27.14 29.63
N LYS A 236 -15.97 27.81 29.37
CA LYS A 236 -16.15 29.25 29.64
C LYS A 236 -16.07 29.60 31.12
N LYS A 237 -16.32 28.65 32.04
CA LYS A 237 -16.14 28.79 33.49
C LYS A 237 -14.69 28.49 33.94
N GLY A 238 -13.77 28.15 33.04
CA GLY A 238 -12.36 27.92 33.30
C GLY A 238 -12.02 26.48 33.70
N GLU A 239 -12.93 25.51 33.46
CA GLU A 239 -12.58 24.09 33.70
C GLU A 239 -11.51 23.64 32.70
N ASP A 240 -10.63 22.72 33.13
CA ASP A 240 -9.51 22.23 32.35
C ASP A 240 -9.97 21.49 31.09
N PHE A 241 -9.42 21.85 29.94
CA PHE A 241 -9.81 21.30 28.64
C PHE A 241 -9.50 19.80 28.55
N SER A 242 -8.34 19.38 29.03
CA SER A 242 -7.90 17.97 28.94
C SER A 242 -8.75 17.07 29.82
N GLU A 243 -9.15 17.52 31.00
CA GLU A 243 -10.04 16.75 31.87
C GLU A 243 -11.46 16.66 31.29
N LEU A 244 -11.94 17.72 30.66
CA LEU A 244 -13.22 17.69 29.94
C LEU A 244 -13.13 16.77 28.71
N ALA A 245 -12.02 16.77 27.97
CA ALA A 245 -11.81 15.87 26.84
C ALA A 245 -11.80 14.41 27.27
N LYS A 246 -11.05 14.04 28.31
CA LYS A 246 -11.05 12.68 28.86
C LYS A 246 -12.44 12.24 29.30
N LYS A 247 -13.24 13.13 29.84
CA LYS A 247 -14.57 12.82 30.37
C LYS A 247 -15.64 12.72 29.30
N TYR A 248 -15.65 13.66 28.35
CA TYR A 248 -16.77 13.87 27.44
C TYR A 248 -16.47 13.56 25.97
N SER A 249 -15.20 13.59 25.54
CA SER A 249 -14.87 13.31 24.16
C SER A 249 -15.20 11.86 23.77
N GLU A 250 -15.73 11.71 22.56
CA GLU A 250 -16.06 10.44 21.94
C GLU A 250 -15.06 10.08 20.81
N ASP A 251 -13.93 10.82 20.74
CA ASP A 251 -12.85 10.48 19.84
C ASP A 251 -11.89 9.47 20.50
N PRO A 252 -11.89 8.19 20.06
CA PRO A 252 -11.02 7.16 20.64
C PRO A 252 -9.53 7.42 20.38
N GLY A 253 -9.22 8.23 19.36
CA GLY A 253 -7.84 8.53 18.98
C GLY A 253 -7.14 9.52 19.89
N SER A 254 -7.88 10.44 20.55
CA SER A 254 -7.29 11.52 21.34
C SER A 254 -7.85 11.67 22.76
N LYS A 255 -9.02 11.11 23.04
CA LYS A 255 -9.71 11.24 24.33
C LYS A 255 -8.79 11.02 25.53
N ASP A 256 -8.09 9.89 25.59
CA ASP A 256 -7.26 9.49 26.72
C ASP A 256 -6.00 10.37 26.87
N ARG A 257 -5.61 11.07 25.79
CA ARG A 257 -4.56 12.08 25.80
C ARG A 257 -5.08 13.50 26.02
N GLY A 258 -6.27 13.65 26.59
CA GLY A 258 -6.88 14.97 26.83
C GLY A 258 -7.28 15.70 25.57
N GLY A 259 -7.56 14.98 24.49
CA GLY A 259 -7.95 15.51 23.20
C GLY A 259 -6.78 15.86 22.25
N ASP A 260 -5.51 15.59 22.63
CA ASP A 260 -4.33 15.99 21.85
C ASP A 260 -4.25 15.23 20.51
N LEU A 261 -4.28 16.00 19.43
CA LEU A 261 -4.18 15.52 18.04
C LEU A 261 -2.73 15.52 17.50
N GLY A 262 -1.79 16.10 18.27
CA GLY A 262 -0.44 16.36 17.77
C GLY A 262 -0.40 17.47 16.73
N TYR A 263 0.71 17.57 15.99
CA TYR A 263 0.84 18.52 14.88
C TYR A 263 0.18 17.98 13.63
N PHE A 264 -0.55 18.88 12.94
CA PHE A 264 -1.13 18.63 11.63
C PHE A 264 -0.95 19.85 10.72
N SER A 265 -0.95 19.63 9.42
CA SER A 265 -0.86 20.65 8.38
C SER A 265 -2.25 21.00 7.84
N ARG A 266 -2.35 22.11 7.11
CA ARG A 266 -3.59 22.44 6.40
C ARG A 266 -3.98 21.30 5.46
N GLY A 267 -5.27 20.96 5.46
CA GLY A 267 -5.85 19.89 4.65
C GLY A 267 -5.67 18.48 5.21
N ASP A 268 -4.99 18.30 6.36
CA ASP A 268 -4.93 17.00 7.04
C ASP A 268 -6.25 16.66 7.77
N MET A 269 -7.01 17.68 8.16
CA MET A 269 -8.30 17.55 8.83
C MET A 269 -9.45 17.85 7.86
N VAL A 270 -10.68 17.48 8.24
CA VAL A 270 -11.86 17.82 7.44
C VAL A 270 -12.03 19.33 7.34
N PRO A 271 -12.58 19.88 6.22
CA PRO A 271 -12.49 21.31 5.89
C PRO A 271 -13.01 22.26 6.98
N ALA A 272 -14.12 21.92 7.63
CA ALA A 272 -14.68 22.76 8.68
C ALA A 272 -13.79 22.82 9.94
N PHE A 273 -13.20 21.68 10.32
CA PHE A 273 -12.25 21.59 11.43
C PHE A 273 -10.96 22.35 11.11
N ASP A 274 -10.39 22.11 9.91
CA ASP A 274 -9.17 22.75 9.44
C ASP A 274 -9.31 24.28 9.47
N LYS A 275 -10.37 24.79 8.84
CA LYS A 275 -10.67 26.23 8.83
C LYS A 275 -10.77 26.80 10.25
N ALA A 276 -11.46 26.12 11.16
CA ALA A 276 -11.61 26.57 12.54
C ALA A 276 -10.26 26.57 13.27
N ALA A 277 -9.52 25.46 13.24
CA ALA A 277 -8.26 25.31 13.96
C ALA A 277 -7.21 26.36 13.56
N PHE A 278 -7.04 26.58 12.25
CA PHE A 278 -6.07 27.54 11.72
C PHE A 278 -6.50 29.01 11.85
N SER A 279 -7.77 29.30 12.17
CA SER A 279 -8.24 30.66 12.45
C SER A 279 -8.05 31.11 13.91
N LEU A 280 -7.73 30.15 14.81
CA LEU A 280 -7.56 30.43 16.24
C LEU A 280 -6.18 31.04 16.52
N ASP A 281 -6.13 31.86 17.56
CA ASP A 281 -4.89 32.24 18.23
C ASP A 281 -4.46 31.13 19.23
N VAL A 282 -3.16 31.09 19.53
CA VAL A 282 -2.63 30.12 20.51
C VAL A 282 -3.30 30.33 21.88
N GLY A 283 -3.82 29.25 22.44
CA GLY A 283 -4.61 29.24 23.70
C GLY A 283 -6.09 29.54 23.51
N GLN A 284 -6.53 29.94 22.32
CA GLN A 284 -7.93 30.22 22.04
C GLN A 284 -8.74 28.94 21.87
N VAL A 285 -9.96 28.94 22.42
CA VAL A 285 -10.96 27.88 22.25
C VAL A 285 -11.96 28.32 21.17
N SER A 286 -12.28 27.42 20.25
CA SER A 286 -13.22 27.65 19.16
C SER A 286 -14.68 27.77 19.66
N ASP A 287 -15.52 28.31 18.81
CA ASP A 287 -16.94 27.98 18.84
C ASP A 287 -17.18 26.52 18.52
N ILE A 288 -18.45 26.06 18.61
CA ILE A 288 -18.82 24.71 18.22
C ILE A 288 -18.67 24.57 16.71
N VAL A 289 -17.85 23.59 16.27
CA VAL A 289 -17.60 23.27 14.86
C VAL A 289 -18.36 22.02 14.49
N GLU A 290 -19.21 22.07 13.48
CA GLU A 290 -19.92 20.92 12.94
C GLU A 290 -19.14 20.29 11.79
N THR A 291 -19.02 18.96 11.79
CA THR A 291 -18.41 18.14 10.74
C THR A 291 -19.25 16.88 10.51
N ASP A 292 -18.90 16.09 9.51
CA ASP A 292 -19.53 14.78 9.28
C ASP A 292 -19.36 13.77 10.43
N PHE A 293 -18.43 14.03 11.35
CA PHE A 293 -18.22 13.19 12.54
C PHE A 293 -19.08 13.63 13.74
N GLY A 294 -19.60 14.85 13.74
CA GLY A 294 -20.37 15.44 14.82
C GLY A 294 -19.92 16.84 15.19
N TYR A 295 -20.05 17.19 16.45
CA TYR A 295 -19.74 18.52 16.98
C TYR A 295 -18.43 18.53 17.74
N HIS A 296 -17.57 19.50 17.41
CA HIS A 296 -16.25 19.68 18.01
C HIS A 296 -16.13 20.99 18.75
N ILE A 297 -15.30 21.01 19.79
CA ILE A 297 -14.67 22.20 20.36
C ILE A 297 -13.18 22.00 20.25
N ILE A 298 -12.45 23.00 19.76
CA ILE A 298 -11.03 22.94 19.47
C ILE A 298 -10.30 23.99 20.30
N VAL A 299 -9.14 23.65 20.86
CA VAL A 299 -8.20 24.62 21.42
C VAL A 299 -6.88 24.52 20.69
N LEU A 300 -6.36 25.66 20.26
CA LEU A 300 -5.05 25.70 19.59
C LEU A 300 -3.94 25.79 20.64
N ASP A 301 -3.07 24.80 20.71
CA ASP A 301 -1.95 24.78 21.65
C ASP A 301 -0.69 25.44 21.07
N GLU A 302 -0.40 25.18 19.80
CA GLU A 302 0.77 25.74 19.12
C GLU A 302 0.47 26.02 17.64
N LYS A 303 1.11 27.03 17.10
CA LYS A 303 1.05 27.39 15.68
C LYS A 303 2.45 27.62 15.14
N LYS A 304 2.85 26.88 14.12
CA LYS A 304 4.12 27.06 13.42
C LYS A 304 3.84 27.69 12.07
N ALA A 305 4.36 28.89 11.87
CA ALA A 305 4.19 29.59 10.60
C ALA A 305 4.80 28.79 9.44
N ALA A 306 4.23 28.96 8.26
CA ALA A 306 4.81 28.43 7.04
C ALA A 306 6.24 29.00 6.87
N THR A 307 7.16 28.14 6.48
CA THR A 307 8.51 28.53 6.07
C THR A 307 8.54 28.70 4.57
N LYS A 308 9.29 29.70 4.09
CA LYS A 308 9.44 29.90 2.66
C LYS A 308 10.24 28.73 2.08
N MET A 309 9.61 27.93 1.22
CA MET A 309 10.30 26.91 0.45
C MET A 309 11.24 27.58 -0.55
N SER A 310 12.51 27.18 -0.59
CA SER A 310 13.46 27.51 -1.65
C SER A 310 13.77 26.28 -2.50
N LEU A 311 14.30 26.51 -3.71
CA LEU A 311 14.75 25.39 -4.55
C LEU A 311 15.84 24.58 -3.84
N ASP A 312 16.76 25.25 -3.15
CA ASP A 312 17.88 24.58 -2.47
C ASP A 312 17.42 23.65 -1.35
N ASP A 313 16.28 23.94 -0.68
CA ASP A 313 15.72 23.11 0.40
C ASP A 313 15.24 21.73 -0.08
N ILE A 314 14.86 21.60 -1.37
CA ILE A 314 14.26 20.37 -1.92
C ILE A 314 14.93 19.91 -3.23
N LYS A 315 16.02 20.56 -3.66
CA LYS A 315 16.68 20.27 -4.94
C LYS A 315 17.07 18.80 -5.06
N ASP A 316 17.61 18.21 -4.00
CA ASP A 316 18.04 16.81 -4.01
C ASP A 316 16.84 15.85 -4.00
N ASP A 317 15.79 16.17 -3.26
CA ASP A 317 14.53 15.40 -3.27
C ASP A 317 13.89 15.40 -4.66
N LEU A 318 13.86 16.57 -5.35
CA LEU A 318 13.34 16.69 -6.70
C LEU A 318 14.20 15.95 -7.73
N ARG A 319 15.53 16.01 -7.57
CA ARG A 319 16.46 15.23 -8.42
C ARG A 319 16.21 13.75 -8.29
N GLU A 320 16.10 13.26 -7.08
CA GLU A 320 15.81 11.85 -6.82
C GLU A 320 14.44 11.44 -7.39
N TYR A 321 13.41 12.24 -7.17
CA TYR A 321 12.06 11.99 -7.73
C TYR A 321 12.10 11.88 -9.26
N LEU A 322 12.73 12.83 -9.97
CA LEU A 322 12.86 12.80 -11.42
C LEU A 322 13.68 11.60 -11.90
N PHE A 323 14.75 11.26 -11.17
CA PHE A 323 15.57 10.08 -11.47
C PHE A 323 14.77 8.79 -11.35
N GLN A 324 13.99 8.65 -10.29
CA GLN A 324 13.12 7.48 -10.07
C GLN A 324 12.03 7.39 -11.15
N GLN A 325 11.39 8.49 -11.51
CA GLN A 325 10.43 8.52 -12.63
C GLN A 325 11.04 8.07 -13.95
N ARG A 326 12.23 8.57 -14.28
CA ARG A 326 12.97 8.14 -15.48
C ARG A 326 13.30 6.66 -15.42
N GLY A 327 13.72 6.18 -14.26
CA GLY A 327 13.99 4.77 -14.01
C GLY A 327 12.78 3.89 -14.27
N ALA A 328 11.63 4.30 -13.75
CA ALA A 328 10.37 3.58 -13.95
C ALA A 328 9.96 3.54 -15.43
N LYS A 329 9.97 4.68 -16.14
CA LYS A 329 9.68 4.74 -17.59
C LYS A 329 10.66 3.88 -18.40
N ARG A 330 11.95 3.90 -18.05
CA ARG A 330 12.94 3.07 -18.71
C ARG A 330 12.74 1.59 -18.44
N PHE A 331 12.40 1.21 -17.21
CA PHE A 331 12.08 -0.17 -16.85
C PHE A 331 10.86 -0.68 -17.62
N GLU A 332 9.78 0.09 -17.68
CA GLU A 332 8.59 -0.23 -18.46
C GLU A 332 8.92 -0.44 -19.94
N SER A 333 9.70 0.48 -20.52
CA SER A 333 10.16 0.35 -21.90
C SER A 333 11.03 -0.88 -22.12
N TYR A 334 11.91 -1.21 -21.18
CA TYR A 334 12.77 -2.39 -21.22
C TYR A 334 11.95 -3.68 -21.19
N VAL A 335 11.01 -3.80 -20.26
CA VAL A 335 10.11 -4.97 -20.17
C VAL A 335 9.24 -5.09 -21.42
N LYS A 336 8.72 -3.97 -21.95
CA LYS A 336 7.96 -3.96 -23.20
C LYS A 336 8.79 -4.46 -24.38
N ASP A 337 10.06 -4.09 -24.47
CA ASP A 337 10.98 -4.60 -25.49
C ASP A 337 11.21 -6.12 -25.34
N LEU A 338 11.41 -6.62 -24.12
CA LEU A 338 11.51 -8.05 -23.86
C LEU A 338 10.24 -8.81 -24.27
N ARG A 339 9.07 -8.29 -23.92
CA ARG A 339 7.77 -8.87 -24.32
C ARG A 339 7.62 -8.94 -25.84
N SER A 340 8.05 -7.90 -26.54
CA SER A 340 7.92 -7.83 -28.02
C SER A 340 8.77 -8.87 -28.75
N LYS A 341 9.82 -9.37 -28.13
CA LYS A 341 10.76 -10.36 -28.67
C LYS A 341 10.45 -11.79 -28.25
N ALA A 342 9.56 -11.98 -27.29
CA ALA A 342 9.25 -13.28 -26.69
C ALA A 342 8.02 -13.95 -27.34
N ASP A 343 8.02 -15.28 -27.40
CA ASP A 343 6.80 -16.07 -27.68
C ASP A 343 6.00 -16.23 -26.38
N ILE A 344 4.95 -15.42 -26.23
CA ILE A 344 4.08 -15.44 -25.05
C ILE A 344 2.71 -15.96 -25.47
N LYS A 345 2.27 -17.04 -24.83
CA LYS A 345 0.94 -17.62 -25.01
C LYS A 345 0.23 -17.65 -23.67
N VAL A 346 -0.95 -17.05 -23.59
CA VAL A 346 -1.78 -17.00 -22.39
C VAL A 346 -3.01 -17.86 -22.63
N ASN A 347 -3.27 -18.79 -21.72
CA ASN A 347 -4.46 -19.62 -21.68
C ASN A 347 -5.51 -19.02 -20.73
N SER A 348 -6.74 -19.53 -20.76
CA SER A 348 -7.77 -19.13 -19.81
C SER A 348 -7.33 -19.36 -18.38
N LEU A 349 -7.67 -18.43 -17.49
CA LEU A 349 -7.48 -18.57 -16.04
C LEU A 349 -8.68 -19.23 -15.35
N ASP A 350 -9.77 -19.43 -16.10
CA ASP A 350 -11.02 -20.06 -15.63
C ASP A 350 -11.02 -21.59 -15.79
#